data_ff936613e1f2763958e36b177ce4cb5f
#
_entry.id   ff936613e1f2763958e36b177ce4cb5f
#
_cell.length_a   1.000
_cell.length_b   1.000
_cell.length_c   1.000
_cell.angle_alpha   90.00
_cell.angle_beta   90.00
_cell.angle_gamma   90.00
#
_symmetry.space_group_name_H-M   'P 1'
#
loop_
_entity.id
_entity.type
_entity.pdbx_description
1 polymer ?
#
loop_
_entity_poly.entity_id
_entity_poly.type
_entity_poly.pdbx_seq_one_letter_code
_entity_poly.pdbx_strand_id
1 'polypeptide(L)'
;MNNQELHQRILYPVTRVRCGSGGGSGVLVYSKPDPKTNKYINIVLTCQHVIADAIKLEDRWDTVLKREVKKDIMEEVAVEIFQYDDSTVVSSNSTQAKIIAYDEHHDLAAVQLNNNHKMDYTASILPKDEIDDLRLFDPTWTSGCS
;
A
#
# COMPACT_ATOMS: atom_id res chain seq x y z
N MET A 1 -5.52 -24.60 -2.13
CA MET A 1 -4.27 -23.81 -2.27
C MET A 1 -3.17 -24.49 -1.46
N ASN A 2 -2.02 -24.78 -2.05
CA ASN A 2 -0.89 -25.37 -1.33
C ASN A 2 -0.08 -24.31 -0.56
N ASN A 3 0.87 -24.75 0.27
CA ASN A 3 1.65 -23.83 1.09
C ASN A 3 2.45 -22.83 0.26
N GLN A 4 2.99 -23.21 -0.87
CA GLN A 4 3.72 -22.32 -1.74
C GLN A 4 2.84 -21.20 -2.30
N GLU A 5 1.62 -21.54 -2.72
CA GLU A 5 0.65 -20.54 -3.18
C GLU A 5 0.21 -19.59 -2.06
N LEU A 6 0.02 -20.12 -0.85
CA LEU A 6 -0.29 -19.28 0.33
C LEU A 6 0.85 -18.30 0.61
N HIS A 7 2.10 -18.74 0.54
CA HIS A 7 3.24 -17.86 0.71
C HIS A 7 3.25 -16.74 -0.35
N GLN A 8 3.11 -17.11 -1.61
CA GLN A 8 3.23 -16.16 -2.72
C GLN A 8 2.07 -15.17 -2.80
N ARG A 9 0.87 -15.59 -2.44
CA ARG A 9 -0.34 -14.76 -2.57
C ARG A 9 -0.73 -14.01 -1.30
N ILE A 10 -0.36 -14.52 -0.13
CA ILE A 10 -0.84 -14.00 1.14
C ILE A 10 0.30 -13.48 2.03
N LEU A 11 1.42 -14.19 2.09
CA LEU A 11 2.54 -13.80 2.96
C LEU A 11 3.48 -12.80 2.28
N TYR A 12 3.97 -13.12 1.10
CA TYR A 12 5.01 -12.33 0.44
C TYR A 12 4.58 -10.92 0.03
N PRO A 13 3.31 -10.68 -0.36
CA PRO A 13 2.89 -9.31 -0.69
C PRO A 13 2.74 -8.38 0.50
N VAL A 14 2.77 -8.88 1.72
CA VAL A 14 2.59 -8.06 2.93
C VAL A 14 3.83 -7.21 3.16
N THR A 15 3.59 -5.92 3.45
CA THR A 15 4.61 -4.93 3.74
C THR A 15 4.32 -4.28 5.08
N ARG A 16 5.30 -3.56 5.60
CA ARG A 16 5.13 -2.70 6.77
C ARG A 16 5.18 -1.26 6.32
N VAL A 17 4.17 -0.48 6.70
CA VAL A 17 4.11 0.95 6.40
C VAL A 17 4.43 1.72 7.68
N ARG A 18 5.40 2.63 7.61
CA ARG A 18 5.80 3.49 8.73
C ARG A 18 5.55 4.94 8.39
N CYS A 19 4.97 5.66 9.33
CA CYS A 19 4.67 7.07 9.20
C CYS A 19 4.86 7.75 10.56
N GLY A 20 5.84 8.64 10.67
CA GLY A 20 6.17 9.25 11.95
C GLY A 20 6.59 8.22 12.98
N SER A 21 5.95 8.24 14.15
CA SER A 21 6.19 7.27 15.23
C SER A 21 5.30 6.03 15.13
N GLY A 22 4.34 6.03 14.21
CA GLY A 22 3.39 4.94 14.03
C GLY A 22 3.71 4.05 12.84
N GLY A 23 2.93 3.01 12.71
CA GLY A 23 3.06 2.09 11.61
C GLY A 23 1.90 1.12 11.54
N GLY A 24 1.87 0.36 10.47
CA GLY A 24 0.86 -0.66 10.25
C GLY A 24 1.25 -1.55 9.09
N SER A 25 0.34 -2.41 8.70
CA SER A 25 0.54 -3.31 7.58
C SER A 25 0.05 -2.69 6.28
N GLY A 26 0.69 -3.07 5.19
CA GLY A 26 0.22 -2.81 3.85
C GLY A 26 0.33 -4.08 3.02
N VAL A 27 -0.26 -4.06 1.86
CA VAL A 27 -0.20 -5.16 0.92
C VAL A 27 0.08 -4.63 -0.48
N LEU A 28 1.06 -5.23 -1.14
CA LEU A 28 1.40 -4.90 -2.52
C LEU A 28 0.35 -5.49 -3.45
N VAL A 29 -0.39 -4.64 -4.13
CA VAL A 29 -1.54 -5.05 -4.96
C VAL A 29 -1.32 -4.80 -6.46
N TYR A 30 -0.28 -4.07 -6.82
CA TYR A 30 -0.03 -3.68 -8.21
C TYR A 30 1.46 -3.57 -8.48
N SER A 31 1.92 -4.23 -9.54
CA SER A 31 3.29 -4.10 -10.04
C SER A 31 3.27 -4.34 -11.54
N LYS A 32 3.19 -3.26 -12.32
CA LYS A 32 3.12 -3.34 -13.79
C LYS A 32 3.92 -2.23 -14.41
N PRO A 33 4.47 -2.45 -15.63
CA PRO A 33 5.20 -1.40 -16.32
C PRO A 33 4.27 -0.30 -16.82
N ASP A 34 4.73 0.94 -16.70
CA ASP A 34 4.09 2.09 -17.33
C ASP A 34 4.40 2.05 -18.83
N PRO A 35 3.39 2.05 -19.71
CA PRO A 35 3.62 2.01 -21.17
C PRO A 35 4.46 3.18 -21.71
N LYS A 36 4.42 4.32 -21.03
CA LYS A 36 5.13 5.53 -21.48
C LYS A 36 6.62 5.52 -21.13
N THR A 37 6.97 5.01 -19.94
CA THR A 37 8.34 5.08 -19.42
C THR A 37 9.02 3.73 -19.37
N ASN A 38 8.27 2.64 -19.51
CA ASN A 38 8.70 1.25 -19.35
C ASN A 38 9.26 0.94 -17.94
N LYS A 39 9.00 1.81 -16.97
CA LYS A 39 9.34 1.60 -15.55
C LYS A 39 8.15 1.03 -14.81
N TYR A 40 8.42 0.17 -13.85
CA TYR A 40 7.35 -0.43 -13.04
C TYR A 40 6.72 0.59 -12.10
N ILE A 41 5.40 0.51 -12.00
CA ILE A 41 4.61 1.20 -10.99
C ILE A 41 4.20 0.18 -9.95
N ASN A 42 4.58 0.42 -8.70
CA ASN A 42 4.33 -0.48 -7.58
C ASN A 42 3.43 0.22 -6.56
N ILE A 43 2.28 -0.37 -6.25
CA ILE A 43 1.28 0.26 -5.39
C ILE A 43 0.99 -0.66 -4.20
N VAL A 44 1.04 -0.08 -3.00
CA VAL A 44 0.71 -0.73 -1.73
C VAL A 44 -0.59 -0.14 -1.21
N LEU A 45 -1.50 -1.01 -0.81
CA LEU A 45 -2.75 -0.64 -0.15
C LEU A 45 -2.56 -0.76 1.36
N THR A 46 -2.97 0.27 2.09
CA THR A 46 -2.90 0.32 3.55
C THR A 46 -4.13 1.04 4.11
N CYS A 47 -4.17 1.26 5.42
CA CYS A 47 -5.24 2.01 6.05
C CYS A 47 -4.91 3.50 6.10
N GLN A 48 -5.93 4.35 5.96
CA GLN A 48 -5.72 5.81 6.00
C GLN A 48 -5.16 6.26 7.35
N HIS A 49 -5.63 5.69 8.46
CA HIS A 49 -5.13 6.09 9.78
C HIS A 49 -3.63 5.79 9.97
N VAL A 50 -3.07 4.84 9.23
CA VAL A 50 -1.64 4.52 9.26
C VAL A 50 -0.79 5.66 8.68
N ILE A 51 -1.31 6.33 7.65
CA ILE A 51 -0.59 7.40 6.94
C ILE A 51 -1.08 8.80 7.29
N ALA A 52 -2.01 8.92 8.22
CA ALA A 52 -2.67 10.18 8.53
C ALA A 52 -1.68 11.29 8.96
N ASP A 53 -0.62 10.93 9.69
CA ASP A 53 0.39 11.89 10.14
C ASP A 53 1.22 12.49 9.00
N ALA A 54 1.23 11.85 7.84
CA ALA A 54 1.90 12.37 6.65
C ALA A 54 1.03 13.34 5.84
N ILE A 55 -0.25 13.47 6.19
CA ILE A 55 -1.18 14.38 5.54
C ILE A 55 -1.35 15.60 6.45
N LYS A 56 -0.95 16.76 5.95
CA LYS A 56 -1.03 18.01 6.70
C LYS A 56 -1.86 19.03 5.93
N LEU A 57 -2.66 19.80 6.66
CA LEU A 57 -3.37 20.94 6.10
C LEU A 57 -2.51 22.17 6.28
N GLU A 58 -2.21 22.86 5.20
CA GLU A 58 -1.49 24.14 5.23
C GLU A 58 -2.32 25.24 4.57
N ASP A 59 -2.23 26.44 5.14
CA ASP A 59 -2.82 27.62 4.52
C ASP A 59 -1.90 28.09 3.39
N ARG A 60 -2.47 28.16 2.18
CA ARG A 60 -1.76 28.59 0.98
C ARG A 60 -2.52 29.73 0.32
N TRP A 61 -1.78 30.72 -0.18
CA TRP A 61 -2.36 31.79 -0.96
C TRP A 61 -2.80 31.29 -2.34
N ASP A 62 -4.06 31.50 -2.67
CA ASP A 62 -4.60 31.18 -3.98
C ASP A 62 -4.65 32.44 -4.83
N THR A 63 -3.90 32.47 -5.94
CA THR A 63 -3.80 33.63 -6.82
C THR A 63 -5.08 33.88 -7.61
N VAL A 64 -5.88 32.85 -7.85
CA VAL A 64 -7.16 32.97 -8.56
C VAL A 64 -8.24 33.50 -7.62
N LEU A 65 -8.36 32.90 -6.43
CA LEU A 65 -9.35 33.31 -5.44
C LEU A 65 -8.93 34.55 -4.65
N LYS A 66 -7.64 34.94 -4.70
CA LYS A 66 -7.04 36.04 -3.97
C LYS A 66 -7.31 35.98 -2.45
N ARG A 67 -7.19 34.77 -1.90
CA ARG A 67 -7.34 34.48 -0.47
C ARG A 67 -6.51 33.26 -0.07
N GLU A 68 -6.31 33.08 1.23
CA GLU A 68 -5.73 31.86 1.74
C GLU A 68 -6.74 30.72 1.70
N VAL A 69 -6.30 29.55 1.23
CA VAL A 69 -7.07 28.33 1.21
C VAL A 69 -6.28 27.23 1.88
N LYS A 70 -6.97 26.27 2.50
CA LYS A 70 -6.32 25.11 3.09
C LYS A 70 -6.06 24.06 2.01
N LYS A 71 -4.83 23.61 1.93
CA LYS A 71 -4.42 22.53 1.00
C LYS A 71 -3.80 21.38 1.77
N ASP A 72 -4.08 20.18 1.30
CA ASP A 72 -3.44 18.97 1.78
C ASP A 72 -2.00 18.92 1.27
N ILE A 73 -1.06 18.81 2.18
CA ILE A 73 0.35 18.56 1.87
C ILE A 73 0.67 17.17 2.36
N MET A 74 1.11 16.31 1.43
CA MET A 74 1.42 14.92 1.73
C MET A 74 2.92 14.70 1.74
N GLU A 75 3.43 14.22 2.88
CA GLU A 75 4.81 13.78 3.01
C GLU A 75 4.96 12.36 2.55
N GLU A 76 6.18 11.94 2.26
CA GLU A 76 6.46 10.56 1.93
C GLU A 76 6.40 9.68 3.18
N VAL A 77 6.00 8.43 2.98
CA VAL A 77 6.00 7.40 4.02
C VAL A 77 7.03 6.33 3.70
N ALA A 78 7.48 5.61 4.70
CA ALA A 78 8.42 4.51 4.52
C ALA A 78 7.66 3.19 4.40
N VAL A 79 8.03 2.39 3.40
CA VAL A 79 7.48 1.05 3.20
C VAL A 79 8.62 0.03 3.32
N GLU A 80 8.47 -0.91 4.23
CA GLU A 80 9.42 -1.98 4.47
C GLU A 80 8.95 -3.24 3.75
N ILE A 81 9.80 -3.74 2.87
CA ILE A 81 9.54 -4.92 2.04
C ILE A 81 10.40 -6.05 2.56
N PHE A 82 9.79 -7.20 2.81
CA PHE A 82 10.45 -8.35 3.38
C PHE A 82 10.82 -9.36 2.30
N GLN A 83 12.00 -9.96 2.45
CA GLN A 83 12.45 -11.06 1.62
C GLN A 83 12.44 -12.33 2.45
N TYR A 84 11.97 -13.42 1.86
CA TYR A 84 11.72 -14.66 2.55
C TYR A 84 12.57 -15.80 1.97
N ASP A 85 13.01 -16.68 2.85
CA ASP A 85 13.36 -18.05 2.52
C ASP A 85 12.24 -18.93 3.07
N ASP A 86 11.35 -19.40 2.18
CA ASP A 86 10.10 -20.09 2.52
C ASP A 86 9.23 -19.25 3.45
N SER A 87 9.09 -19.62 4.72
CA SER A 87 8.27 -18.88 5.70
C SER A 87 9.09 -17.93 6.57
N THR A 88 10.39 -17.87 6.39
CA THR A 88 11.31 -17.12 7.27
C THR A 88 11.77 -15.84 6.59
N VAL A 89 11.65 -14.72 7.30
CA VAL A 89 12.20 -13.44 6.84
C VAL A 89 13.73 -13.50 6.93
N VAL A 90 14.40 -13.33 5.80
CA VAL A 90 15.88 -13.33 5.75
C VAL A 90 16.46 -11.92 5.60
N SER A 91 15.71 -10.99 5.05
CA SER A 91 16.13 -9.60 4.95
C SER A 91 14.93 -8.68 4.75
N SER A 92 15.15 -7.38 4.93
CA SER A 92 14.14 -6.36 4.61
C SER A 92 14.81 -5.16 3.97
N ASN A 93 14.06 -4.50 3.09
CA ASN A 93 14.46 -3.25 2.44
C ASN A 93 13.41 -2.21 2.70
N SER A 94 13.84 -1.00 3.07
CA SER A 94 12.94 0.13 3.22
C SER A 94 13.02 1.02 1.99
N THR A 95 11.89 1.42 1.47
CA THR A 95 11.79 2.39 0.38
C THR A 95 10.82 3.49 0.76
N GLN A 96 11.00 4.67 0.19
CA GLN A 96 10.02 5.74 0.35
C GLN A 96 8.87 5.54 -0.61
N ALA A 97 7.70 6.04 -0.23
CA ALA A 97 6.51 5.97 -1.05
C ALA A 97 5.72 7.26 -0.91
N LYS A 98 5.06 7.65 -2.00
CA LYS A 98 4.17 8.80 -2.00
C LYS A 98 2.72 8.36 -1.89
N ILE A 99 1.93 9.11 -1.15
CA ILE A 99 0.49 8.88 -1.05
C ILE A 99 -0.14 9.32 -2.37
N ILE A 100 -0.84 8.41 -3.06
CA ILE A 100 -1.49 8.72 -4.34
C ILE A 100 -3.01 8.86 -4.20
N ALA A 101 -3.61 8.26 -3.18
CA ALA A 101 -5.02 8.37 -2.90
C ALA A 101 -5.31 7.95 -1.47
N TYR A 102 -6.35 8.51 -0.88
CA TYR A 102 -6.86 8.04 0.41
C TYR A 102 -8.33 8.32 0.56
N ASP A 103 -8.98 7.53 1.40
CA ASP A 103 -10.39 7.65 1.77
C ASP A 103 -10.51 7.48 3.28
N GLU A 104 -10.69 8.59 3.97
CA GLU A 104 -10.78 8.59 5.43
C GLU A 104 -12.03 7.86 5.92
N HIS A 105 -13.15 7.99 5.20
CA HIS A 105 -14.41 7.37 5.56
C HIS A 105 -14.33 5.83 5.58
N HIS A 106 -13.64 5.25 4.59
CA HIS A 106 -13.44 3.80 4.51
C HIS A 106 -12.12 3.33 5.09
N ASP A 107 -11.32 4.26 5.62
CA ASP A 107 -10.00 3.98 6.19
C ASP A 107 -9.08 3.23 5.21
N LEU A 108 -9.01 3.71 3.99
CA LEU A 108 -8.16 3.15 2.94
C LEU A 108 -7.19 4.19 2.43
N ALA A 109 -6.00 3.74 2.07
CA ALA A 109 -5.00 4.56 1.41
C ALA A 109 -4.18 3.73 0.42
N ALA A 110 -3.74 4.38 -0.65
CA ALA A 110 -2.84 3.79 -1.63
C ALA A 110 -1.56 4.62 -1.67
N VAL A 111 -0.43 3.94 -1.62
CA VAL A 111 0.88 4.57 -1.70
C VAL A 111 1.66 3.95 -2.85
N GLN A 112 2.36 4.78 -3.61
CA GLN A 112 3.19 4.34 -4.72
C GLN A 112 4.65 4.33 -4.28
N LEU A 113 5.31 3.18 -4.39
CA LEU A 113 6.72 3.03 -4.05
C LEU A 113 7.59 3.85 -5.00
N ASN A 114 8.67 4.42 -4.48
CA ASN A 114 9.62 5.16 -5.29
C ASN A 114 10.54 4.25 -6.11
N ASN A 115 10.60 2.95 -5.79
CA ASN A 115 11.31 2.01 -6.63
C ASN A 115 10.54 1.78 -7.94
N ASN A 116 11.25 1.47 -9.02
CA ASN A 116 10.70 1.33 -10.37
C ASN A 116 10.99 -0.05 -10.97
N HIS A 117 11.33 -1.03 -10.15
CA HIS A 117 11.59 -2.38 -10.63
C HIS A 117 10.42 -3.31 -10.33
N LYS A 118 10.35 -4.42 -11.06
CA LYS A 118 9.31 -5.43 -10.89
C LYS A 118 9.33 -6.01 -9.48
N MET A 119 8.15 -6.11 -8.88
CA MET A 119 7.93 -6.85 -7.65
C MET A 119 7.32 -8.21 -8.00
N ASP A 120 7.90 -9.28 -7.44
CA ASP A 120 7.56 -10.64 -7.86
C ASP A 120 6.20 -11.13 -7.36
N TYR A 121 5.76 -10.61 -6.21
CA TYR A 121 4.57 -11.12 -5.56
C TYR A 121 3.60 -9.98 -5.22
N THR A 122 2.39 -10.08 -5.75
CA THR A 122 1.30 -9.15 -5.47
C THR A 122 0.08 -9.93 -5.03
N ALA A 123 -0.73 -9.32 -4.16
CA ALA A 123 -2.04 -9.85 -3.80
C ALA A 123 -3.06 -9.42 -4.87
N SER A 124 -4.03 -10.27 -5.10
CA SER A 124 -5.14 -9.98 -5.99
C SER A 124 -6.33 -9.44 -5.22
N ILE A 125 -7.00 -8.43 -5.78
CA ILE A 125 -8.25 -7.90 -5.24
C ILE A 125 -9.39 -8.64 -5.91
N LEU A 126 -10.35 -9.13 -5.10
CA LEU A 126 -11.51 -9.83 -5.61
C LEU A 126 -12.35 -8.90 -6.50
N PRO A 127 -12.63 -9.29 -7.75
CA PRO A 127 -13.51 -8.51 -8.61
C PRO A 127 -14.92 -8.38 -8.03
N LYS A 128 -15.54 -7.22 -8.29
CA LYS A 128 -16.85 -6.90 -7.73
C LYS A 128 -17.94 -7.93 -8.10
N ASP A 129 -17.89 -8.47 -9.30
CA ASP A 129 -18.85 -9.48 -9.80
C ASP A 129 -18.68 -10.84 -9.15
N GLU A 130 -17.58 -11.08 -8.43
CA GLU A 130 -17.32 -12.34 -7.72
C GLU A 130 -17.61 -12.26 -6.21
N ILE A 131 -18.02 -11.09 -5.70
CA ILE A 131 -18.29 -10.91 -4.26
C ILE A 131 -19.41 -11.83 -3.78
N ASP A 132 -20.44 -12.04 -4.62
CA ASP A 132 -21.58 -12.87 -4.28
C ASP A 132 -21.25 -14.37 -4.21
N ASP A 133 -20.07 -14.77 -4.69
CA ASP A 133 -19.59 -16.15 -4.58
C ASP A 133 -19.07 -16.48 -3.18
N LEU A 134 -18.84 -15.48 -2.34
CA LEU A 134 -18.41 -15.67 -0.96
C LEU A 134 -19.57 -16.21 -0.12
N ARG A 135 -19.29 -17.21 0.70
CA ARG A 135 -20.26 -17.89 1.56
C ARG A 135 -19.84 -17.81 3.02
N LEU A 136 -20.83 -17.89 3.91
CA LEU A 136 -20.57 -18.08 5.33
C LEU A 136 -19.77 -19.36 5.55
N PHE A 137 -18.80 -19.30 6.46
CA PHE A 137 -17.91 -20.41 6.80
C PHE A 137 -16.86 -20.76 5.76
N ASP A 138 -16.72 -19.98 4.70
CA ASP A 138 -15.56 -20.10 3.83
C ASP A 138 -14.28 -19.83 4.62
N PRO A 139 -13.21 -20.62 4.42
CA PRO A 139 -11.96 -20.41 5.12
C PRO A 139 -11.31 -19.09 4.68
N THR A 140 -10.69 -18.41 5.63
CA THR A 140 -9.96 -17.18 5.38
C THR A 140 -8.59 -17.21 6.06
N TRP A 141 -7.66 -16.43 5.52
CA TRP A 141 -6.33 -16.25 6.10
C TRP A 141 -6.07 -14.77 6.32
N THR A 142 -5.35 -14.48 7.38
CA THR A 142 -4.93 -13.13 7.71
C THR A 142 -3.40 -13.08 7.76
N SER A 143 -2.82 -12.05 7.18
CA SER A 143 -1.39 -11.82 7.21
C SER A 143 -1.11 -10.33 7.40
N GLY A 144 -0.21 -10.01 8.31
CA GLY A 144 0.11 -8.61 8.61
C GLY A 144 1.38 -8.49 9.44
N CYS A 145 1.78 -7.24 9.68
CA CYS A 145 2.94 -6.88 10.48
C CYS A 145 2.48 -6.30 11.82
N SER A 146 3.07 -6.74 12.90
CA SER A 146 2.84 -6.18 14.22
C SER A 146 3.86 -5.10 14.56
#